data_659effac334ce4d075cd9df2fa4ef331
#
_entry.id   659effac334ce4d075cd9df2fa4ef331
#
_cell.length_a   1.000
_cell.length_b   1.000
_cell.length_c   1.000
_cell.angle_alpha   90.00
_cell.angle_beta   90.00
_cell.angle_gamma   90.00
#
_symmetry.space_group_name_H-M   'P 1'
#
loop_
_entity.id
_entity.type
_entity.pdbx_description
1 polymer ?
#
loop_
_entity_poly.entity_id
_entity_poly.type
_entity_poly.pdbx_seq_one_letter_code
_entity_poly.pdbx_strand_id
1 'polypeptide(L)'
;ERKLSYQEQKELSKKISKLKRDVAKLEDEMEKITVKREELNIEYEAAGKRNDLGKLMEIQEQFDKLEEEEMLKIEEWDEKSEELKKYM
;
A
#
# COMPACT_ATOMS: atom_id res chain seq x y z
N GLU A 1 -17.79 -21.83 26.59
CA GLU A 1 -16.58 -21.45 25.85
C GLU A 1 -15.78 -22.68 25.45
N ARG A 2 -15.48 -22.74 24.17
CA ARG A 2 -14.70 -23.83 23.63
C ARG A 2 -13.23 -23.47 23.64
N LYS A 3 -12.42 -24.32 24.26
CA LYS A 3 -10.97 -24.17 24.19
C LYS A 3 -10.47 -24.70 22.86
N LEU A 4 -9.62 -23.93 22.20
CA LEU A 4 -8.98 -24.37 20.97
C LEU A 4 -7.99 -25.49 21.27
N SER A 5 -7.94 -26.50 20.38
CA SER A 5 -6.92 -27.53 20.47
C SER A 5 -5.55 -26.94 20.20
N TYR A 6 -4.49 -27.64 20.56
CA TYR A 6 -3.12 -27.23 20.29
C TYR A 6 -2.93 -26.94 18.79
N GLN A 7 -3.47 -27.79 17.95
CA GLN A 7 -3.35 -27.66 16.50
C GLN A 7 -4.09 -26.44 15.97
N GLU A 8 -5.30 -26.19 16.50
CA GLU A 8 -6.08 -25.00 16.13
C GLU A 8 -5.37 -23.70 16.56
N GLN A 9 -4.79 -23.70 17.74
CA GLN A 9 -4.02 -22.56 18.25
C GLN A 9 -2.79 -22.30 17.38
N LYS A 10 -2.11 -23.34 16.95
CA LYS A 10 -0.94 -23.23 16.09
C LYS A 10 -1.29 -22.66 14.73
N GLU A 11 -2.38 -23.14 14.13
CA GLU A 11 -2.86 -22.65 12.84
C GLU A 11 -3.31 -21.19 12.93
N LEU A 12 -4.00 -20.84 14.00
CA LEU A 12 -4.44 -19.47 14.24
C LEU A 12 -3.24 -18.52 14.40
N SER A 13 -2.23 -18.96 15.16
CA SER A 13 -1.00 -18.20 15.35
C SER A 13 -0.28 -17.94 14.02
N LYS A 14 -0.20 -18.95 13.16
CA LYS A 14 0.39 -18.80 11.82
C LYS A 14 -0.38 -17.83 10.96
N LYS A 15 -1.71 -17.88 11.02
CA LYS A 15 -2.58 -17.00 10.26
C LYS A 15 -2.40 -15.54 10.69
N ILE A 16 -2.35 -15.30 11.99
CA ILE A 16 -2.12 -13.97 12.56
C ILE A 16 -0.75 -13.44 12.13
N SER A 17 0.28 -14.27 12.22
CA SER A 17 1.65 -13.89 11.82
C SER A 17 1.72 -13.52 10.35
N LYS A 18 1.04 -14.29 9.50
CA LYS A 18 0.99 -14.02 8.07
C LYS A 18 0.28 -12.70 7.78
N LEU A 19 -0.86 -12.46 8.43
CA LEU A 19 -1.61 -11.21 8.26
C LEU A 19 -0.78 -10.00 8.68
N LYS A 20 -0.05 -10.11 9.79
CA LYS A 20 0.84 -9.04 10.26
C LYS A 20 1.92 -8.72 9.24
N ARG A 21 2.51 -9.74 8.64
CA ARG A 21 3.55 -9.57 7.61
C ARG A 21 2.97 -8.95 6.34
N ASP A 22 1.78 -9.39 5.94
CA ASP A 22 1.12 -8.87 4.75
C ASP A 22 0.77 -7.39 4.92
N VAL A 23 0.26 -7.01 6.10
CA VAL A 23 -0.06 -5.63 6.42
C VAL A 23 1.22 -4.77 6.40
N ALA A 24 2.29 -5.24 7.02
CA ALA A 24 3.56 -4.52 7.05
C ALA A 24 4.14 -4.33 5.65
N LYS A 25 4.03 -5.36 4.80
CA LYS A 25 4.49 -5.28 3.42
C LYS A 25 3.71 -4.25 2.62
N LEU A 26 2.37 -4.23 2.80
CA LEU A 26 1.52 -3.26 2.13
C LEU A 26 1.85 -1.83 2.58
N GLU A 27 2.08 -1.63 3.86
CA GLU A 27 2.47 -0.32 4.39
C GLU A 27 3.80 0.16 3.80
N ASP A 28 4.76 -0.75 3.64
CA ASP A 28 6.04 -0.45 3.01
C ASP A 28 5.85 -0.06 1.53
N GLU A 29 5.01 -0.81 0.82
CA GLU A 29 4.71 -0.52 -0.59
C GLU A 29 4.00 0.83 -0.75
N MET A 30 3.09 1.16 0.16
CA MET A 30 2.39 2.44 0.18
C MET A 30 3.35 3.60 0.44
N GLU A 31 4.33 3.40 1.31
CA GLU A 31 5.36 4.39 1.57
C GLU A 31 6.20 4.65 0.33
N LYS A 32 6.56 3.61 -0.40
CA LYS A 32 7.31 3.73 -1.65
C LYS A 32 6.54 4.53 -2.70
N ILE A 33 5.22 4.34 -2.75
CA ILE A 33 4.36 5.10 -3.65
C ILE A 33 4.37 6.58 -3.28
N THR A 34 4.32 6.89 -1.98
CA THR A 34 4.39 8.26 -1.49
C THR A 34 5.70 8.94 -1.86
N VAL A 35 6.82 8.24 -1.68
CA VAL A 35 8.15 8.75 -2.06
C VAL A 35 8.22 9.04 -3.56
N LYS A 36 7.73 8.12 -4.36
CA LYS A 36 7.72 8.28 -5.81
C LYS A 36 6.87 9.46 -6.26
N ARG A 37 5.74 9.66 -5.60
CA ARG A 37 4.86 10.81 -5.87
C ARG A 37 5.58 12.12 -5.56
N GLU A 38 6.33 12.19 -4.47
CA GLU A 38 7.11 13.38 -4.12
C GLU A 38 8.17 13.67 -5.17
N GLU A 39 8.86 12.64 -5.65
CA GLU A 39 9.86 12.78 -6.72
C GLU A 39 9.22 13.31 -8.00
N LEU A 40 8.04 12.78 -8.36
CA LEU A 40 7.30 13.23 -9.53
C LEU A 40 6.83 14.68 -9.39
N ASN A 41 6.45 15.10 -8.18
CA ASN A 41 6.07 16.50 -7.92
C ASN A 41 7.23 17.44 -8.20
N ILE A 42 8.43 17.06 -7.81
CA ILE A 42 9.63 17.86 -8.07
C ILE A 42 9.88 17.98 -9.56
N GLU A 43 9.77 16.86 -10.29
CA GLU A 43 9.93 16.84 -11.74
C GLU A 43 8.85 17.66 -12.45
N TYR A 44 7.61 17.58 -11.95
CA TYR A 44 6.48 18.32 -12.49
C TYR A 44 6.72 19.83 -12.37
N GLU A 45 7.15 20.29 -11.22
CA GLU A 45 7.46 21.70 -11.01
C GLU A 45 8.60 22.17 -11.92
N ALA A 46 9.65 21.37 -12.06
CA ALA A 46 10.77 21.70 -12.94
C ALA A 46 10.33 21.77 -14.41
N ALA A 47 9.51 20.83 -14.86
CA ALA A 47 8.97 20.82 -16.21
C ALA A 47 8.05 22.02 -16.47
N GLY A 48 7.26 22.40 -15.46
CA GLY A 48 6.40 23.58 -15.53
C GLY A 48 7.19 24.87 -15.71
N LYS A 49 8.30 25.00 -15.00
CA LYS A 49 9.20 26.16 -15.11
C LYS A 49 9.83 26.27 -16.51
N ARG A 50 10.05 25.12 -17.16
CA ARG A 50 10.61 25.08 -18.52
C ARG A 50 9.55 25.15 -19.60
N ASN A 51 8.27 25.17 -19.21
CA ASN A 51 7.14 25.09 -20.15
C ASN A 51 7.21 23.85 -21.04
N ASP A 52 7.65 22.73 -20.46
CA ASP A 52 7.76 21.46 -21.17
C ASP A 52 6.43 20.70 -21.09
N LEU A 53 5.52 21.01 -22.00
CA LEU A 53 4.17 20.42 -22.00
C LEU A 53 4.18 18.90 -22.19
N GLY A 54 5.07 18.40 -23.03
CA GLY A 54 5.19 16.95 -23.23
C GLY A 54 5.56 16.22 -21.94
N LYS A 55 6.51 16.78 -21.20
CA LYS A 55 6.96 16.20 -19.93
C LYS A 55 5.87 16.30 -18.86
N LEU A 56 5.14 17.42 -18.81
CA LEU A 56 4.02 17.58 -17.88
C LEU A 56 2.94 16.55 -18.11
N MET A 57 2.61 16.27 -19.37
CA MET A 57 1.61 15.25 -19.71
C MET A 57 2.08 13.84 -19.31
N GLU A 58 3.35 13.55 -19.56
CA GLU A 58 3.96 12.27 -19.22
C GLU A 58 3.92 12.03 -17.70
N ILE A 59 4.26 13.06 -16.93
CA ILE A 59 4.25 12.99 -15.46
C ILE A 59 2.81 12.83 -14.95
N GLN A 60 1.85 13.53 -15.56
CA GLN A 60 0.45 13.40 -15.19
C GLN A 60 -0.04 11.96 -15.34
N GLU A 61 0.34 11.29 -16.42
CA GLU A 61 0.02 9.87 -16.61
C GLU A 61 0.61 8.99 -15.51
N GLN A 62 1.83 9.31 -15.08
CA GLN A 62 2.48 8.57 -14.00
C GLN A 62 1.75 8.79 -12.67
N PHE A 63 1.28 10.02 -12.39
CA PHE A 63 0.46 10.29 -11.22
C PHE A 63 -0.82 9.48 -11.21
N ASP A 64 -1.49 9.40 -12.35
CA ASP A 64 -2.73 8.64 -12.48
C ASP A 64 -2.51 7.15 -12.19
N LYS A 65 -1.42 6.60 -12.69
CA LYS A 65 -1.05 5.20 -12.43
C LYS A 65 -0.73 4.95 -10.96
N LEU A 66 -0.01 5.89 -10.34
CA LEU A 66 0.32 5.78 -8.92
C LEU A 66 -0.93 5.86 -8.05
N GLU A 67 -1.88 6.72 -8.43
CA GLU A 67 -3.14 6.86 -7.70
C GLU A 67 -3.93 5.55 -7.75
N GLU A 68 -4.03 4.92 -8.92
CA GLU A 68 -4.70 3.62 -9.06
C GLU A 68 -4.01 2.55 -8.23
N GLU A 69 -2.70 2.51 -8.28
CA GLU A 69 -1.90 1.54 -7.52
C GLU A 69 -2.10 1.74 -6.02
N GLU A 70 -2.08 2.99 -5.57
CA GLU A 70 -2.30 3.33 -4.17
C GLU A 70 -3.68 2.90 -3.69
N MET A 71 -4.72 3.16 -4.49
CA MET A 71 -6.09 2.77 -4.14
C MET A 71 -6.21 1.26 -3.96
N LEU A 72 -5.60 0.48 -4.85
CA LEU A 72 -5.60 -0.98 -4.75
C LEU A 72 -4.89 -1.46 -3.47
N LYS A 73 -3.76 -0.82 -3.15
CA LYS A 73 -3.01 -1.16 -1.93
C LYS A 73 -3.79 -0.80 -0.66
N ILE A 74 -4.47 0.33 -0.65
CA ILE A 74 -5.30 0.76 0.48
C ILE A 74 -6.45 -0.22 0.69
N GLU A 75 -7.13 -0.64 -0.37
CA GLU A 75 -8.22 -1.61 -0.29
C GLU A 75 -7.74 -2.93 0.31
N GLU A 76 -6.61 -3.43 -0.18
CA GLU A 76 -6.02 -4.67 0.31
C GLU A 76 -5.58 -4.53 1.77
N TRP A 77 -4.98 -3.40 2.12
CA TRP A 77 -4.56 -3.09 3.48
C TRP A 77 -5.76 -3.06 4.43
N ASP A 78 -6.86 -2.42 4.01
CA ASP A 78 -8.10 -2.35 4.81
C ASP A 78 -8.66 -3.73 5.07
N GLU A 79 -8.74 -4.58 4.06
CA GLU A 79 -9.24 -5.94 4.20
C GLU A 79 -8.40 -6.76 5.18
N LYS A 80 -7.10 -6.70 5.03
CA LYS A 80 -6.19 -7.47 5.89
C LYS A 80 -6.13 -6.93 7.31
N SER A 81 -6.18 -5.62 7.47
CA SER A 81 -6.21 -4.98 8.78
C SER A 81 -7.49 -5.32 9.53
N GLU A 82 -8.63 -5.33 8.84
CA GLU A 82 -9.91 -5.70 9.43
C GLU A 82 -9.92 -7.17 9.84
N GLU A 83 -9.39 -8.03 8.99
CA GLU A 83 -9.28 -9.45 9.31
C GLU A 83 -8.38 -9.66 10.54
N LEU A 84 -7.27 -8.95 10.61
CA LEU A 84 -6.34 -9.04 11.75
C LEU A 84 -7.02 -8.61 13.06
N LYS A 85 -7.84 -7.57 13.02
CA LYS A 85 -8.58 -7.09 14.20
C LYS A 85 -9.49 -8.13 14.80
N LYS A 86 -10.00 -9.05 14.00
CA LYS A 86 -10.87 -10.14 14.48
C LYS A 86 -10.16 -11.07 15.45
N TYR A 87 -8.84 -11.12 15.39
CA TYR A 87 -8.02 -12.02 16.21
C TYR A 87 -7.30 -11.32 17.34
N MET A 88 -7.48 -10.00 17.47
CA MET A 88 -6.76 -9.19 18.47
C MET A 88 -7.68 -8.60 19.53
#